data_85799a6d19eacf398b0488f66d8e4f17
#
_entry.id   85799a6d19eacf398b0488f66d8e4f17
#
_cell.length_a   1.000
_cell.length_b   1.000
_cell.length_c   1.000
_cell.angle_alpha   90.00
_cell.angle_beta   90.00
_cell.angle_gamma   90.00
#
_symmetry.space_group_name_H-M   'P 1'
#
loop_
_entity.id
_entity.type
_entity.pdbx_description
1 polymer ?
#
loop_
_entity_poly.entity_id
_entity_poly.type
_entity_poly.pdbx_seq_one_letter_code
_entity_poly.pdbx_strand_id
1 'polypeptide(L)' 'MISYKPLFKTMIDKDITREKLRERIAAAPGTMSKIYTGKRVALEVLERICLELEVPIQDVIEILPEKPPAKKKGAR' A
#
# COMPACT_ATOMS: atom_id res chain seq x y z
N MET A 1 5.99 6.95 -8.16
CA MET A 1 4.65 7.00 -7.58
C MET A 1 4.40 5.74 -6.77
N ILE A 2 3.48 5.83 -5.83
CA ILE A 2 3.25 4.70 -4.95
C ILE A 2 2.12 3.84 -5.49
N SER A 3 2.23 2.54 -5.33
CA SER A 3 1.22 1.60 -5.79
C SER A 3 0.89 0.63 -4.67
N TYR A 4 -0.38 0.34 -4.49
CA TYR A 4 -0.82 -0.61 -3.47
C TYR A 4 -1.24 -1.95 -4.09
N LYS A 5 -0.86 -2.20 -5.34
CA LYS A 5 -1.16 -3.48 -5.95
C LYS A 5 -0.67 -4.67 -5.13
N PRO A 6 0.52 -4.61 -4.54
CA PRO A 6 0.95 -5.74 -3.71
C PRO A 6 0.00 -5.99 -2.55
N LEU A 7 -0.54 -4.93 -1.93
CA LEU A 7 -1.48 -5.09 -0.85
C LEU A 7 -2.75 -5.79 -1.32
N PHE A 8 -3.28 -5.38 -2.48
CA PHE A 8 -4.51 -5.99 -2.98
C PHE A 8 -4.30 -7.47 -3.26
N LYS A 9 -3.15 -7.82 -3.80
CA LYS A 9 -2.83 -9.20 -4.07
C LYS A 9 -2.70 -10.00 -2.77
N THR A 10 -2.04 -9.42 -1.78
CA THR A 10 -1.89 -10.05 -0.47
C THR A 10 -3.25 -10.27 0.18
N MET A 11 -4.15 -9.30 0.05
CA MET A 11 -5.50 -9.44 0.60
C MET A 11 -6.24 -10.58 -0.06
N ILE A 12 -6.11 -10.72 -1.37
CA ILE A 12 -6.75 -11.84 -2.07
C ILE A 12 -6.15 -13.16 -1.59
N ASP A 13 -4.84 -13.23 -1.50
CA ASP A 13 -4.17 -14.47 -1.06
C ASP A 13 -4.58 -14.85 0.35
N LYS A 14 -4.83 -13.88 1.21
CA LYS A 14 -5.20 -14.15 2.59
C LYS A 14 -6.70 -14.10 2.82
N ASP A 15 -7.46 -13.88 1.75
CA ASP A 15 -8.92 -13.87 1.81
C ASP A 15 -9.42 -12.83 2.80
N ILE A 16 -8.88 -11.61 2.71
CA ILE A 16 -9.23 -10.52 3.58
C ILE A 16 -9.93 -9.45 2.77
N THR A 17 -11.12 -9.03 3.23
CA THR A 17 -11.88 -7.98 2.54
C THR A 17 -11.41 -6.61 3.00
N ARG A 18 -11.81 -5.57 2.25
CA ARG A 18 -11.52 -4.20 2.63
C ARG A 18 -11.99 -3.87 4.01
N GLU A 19 -13.21 -4.29 4.32
CA GLU A 19 -13.79 -3.97 5.62
C GLU A 19 -13.07 -4.64 6.75
N LYS A 20 -12.67 -5.89 6.52
CA LYS A 20 -11.90 -6.59 7.53
C LYS A 20 -10.57 -5.92 7.77
N LEU A 21 -9.89 -5.49 6.70
CA LEU A 21 -8.62 -4.83 6.84
C LEU A 21 -8.79 -3.53 7.61
N ARG A 22 -9.81 -2.74 7.27
CA ARG A 22 -10.04 -1.47 7.95
C ARG A 22 -10.25 -1.69 9.45
N GLU A 23 -11.02 -2.71 9.79
CA GLU A 23 -11.28 -3.01 11.19
C GLU A 23 -10.00 -3.42 11.90
N ARG A 24 -9.22 -4.26 11.27
CA ARG A 24 -8.01 -4.78 11.90
C ARG A 24 -6.98 -3.70 12.19
N ILE A 25 -6.87 -2.73 11.29
CA ILE A 25 -5.89 -1.66 11.49
C ILE A 25 -6.52 -0.43 12.12
N ALA A 26 -7.81 -0.47 12.42
CA ALA A 26 -8.53 0.64 13.03
C ALA A 26 -8.37 1.92 12.22
N ALA A 27 -8.43 1.81 10.91
CA ALA A 27 -8.21 2.95 10.03
C ALA A 27 -9.47 3.78 9.87
N ALA A 28 -9.29 5.08 9.72
CA ALA A 28 -10.40 5.96 9.38
C ALA A 28 -10.85 5.70 7.96
N PRO A 29 -12.12 5.97 7.64
CA PRO A 29 -12.58 5.75 6.26
C PRO A 29 -11.77 6.51 5.23
N GLY A 30 -11.32 7.71 5.56
CA GLY A 30 -10.51 8.48 4.61
C GLY A 30 -9.18 7.83 4.31
N THR A 31 -8.59 7.12 5.27
CA THR A 31 -7.34 6.41 5.07
C THR A 31 -7.52 5.29 4.05
N MET A 32 -8.59 4.52 4.18
CA MET A 32 -8.84 3.44 3.23
C MET A 32 -9.09 3.98 1.84
N SER A 33 -9.80 5.11 1.75
CA SER A 33 -10.05 5.74 0.47
C SER A 33 -8.74 6.14 -0.21
N LYS A 34 -7.79 6.66 0.54
CA LYS A 34 -6.50 7.02 -0.01
C LYS A 34 -5.77 5.80 -0.56
N ILE A 35 -5.84 4.68 0.15
CA ILE A 35 -5.20 3.46 -0.31
C ILE A 35 -5.83 3.02 -1.64
N TYR A 36 -7.14 3.03 -1.74
CA TYR A 36 -7.79 2.54 -2.94
C TYR A 36 -7.72 3.50 -4.11
N THR A 37 -7.36 4.76 -3.87
CA THR A 37 -7.16 5.70 -4.96
C THR A 37 -5.69 5.96 -5.24
N GLY A 38 -4.80 5.20 -4.60
CA GLY A 38 -3.37 5.32 -4.90
C GLY A 38 -2.68 6.50 -4.27
N LYS A 39 -3.28 7.09 -3.25
CA LYS A 39 -2.68 8.24 -2.59
C LYS A 39 -1.84 7.79 -1.42
N ARG A 40 -0.97 8.68 -0.97
CA ARG A 40 -0.06 8.35 0.13
C ARG A 40 -0.78 8.33 1.45
N VAL A 41 -0.35 7.43 2.33
CA VAL A 41 -0.85 7.39 3.69
C VAL A 41 0.34 7.44 4.61
N ALA A 42 0.10 7.67 5.89
CA ALA A 42 1.17 7.75 6.86
C ALA A 42 1.88 6.41 6.97
N LEU A 43 3.18 6.46 7.22
CA LEU A 43 3.98 5.26 7.37
C LEU A 43 3.43 4.38 8.48
N GLU A 44 2.88 4.99 9.52
CA GLU A 44 2.29 4.27 10.62
C GLU A 44 1.16 3.36 10.15
N VAL A 45 0.38 3.80 9.18
CA VAL A 45 -0.69 2.98 8.63
C VAL A 45 -0.11 1.77 7.92
N LEU A 46 0.94 1.98 7.14
CA LEU A 46 1.60 0.88 6.44
C LEU A 46 2.19 -0.12 7.43
N GLU A 47 2.74 0.39 8.52
CA GLU A 47 3.30 -0.46 9.55
C GLU A 47 2.21 -1.35 10.15
N ARG A 48 1.06 -0.78 10.45
CA ARG A 48 -0.04 -1.55 11.00
C ARG A 48 -0.51 -2.63 10.04
N ILE A 49 -0.60 -2.29 8.76
CA ILE A 49 -1.01 -3.27 7.76
C ILE A 49 -0.03 -4.44 7.72
N CYS A 50 1.27 -4.14 7.72
CA CYS A 50 2.28 -5.18 7.69
C CYS A 50 2.18 -6.09 8.91
N LEU A 51 1.97 -5.50 10.08
CA LEU A 51 1.89 -6.28 11.31
C LEU A 51 0.62 -7.12 11.35
N GLU A 52 -0.50 -6.55 10.92
CA GLU A 52 -1.76 -7.30 10.95
C GLU A 52 -1.77 -8.44 9.95
N LEU A 53 -1.20 -8.25 8.80
CA LEU A 53 -1.18 -9.29 7.78
C LEU A 53 0.04 -10.18 7.88
N GLU A 54 0.99 -9.81 8.76
CA GLU A 54 2.23 -10.56 8.97
C GLU A 54 3.01 -10.70 7.67
N VAL A 55 3.19 -9.59 6.99
CA VAL A 55 3.91 -9.56 5.73
C VAL A 55 4.91 -8.40 5.74
N PRO A 56 5.95 -8.48 4.92
CA PRO A 56 6.89 -7.37 4.81
C PRO A 56 6.29 -6.25 3.97
N ILE A 57 6.92 -5.10 4.02
CA ILE A 57 6.38 -3.91 3.36
C ILE A 57 6.26 -4.10 1.85
N GLN A 58 7.11 -4.90 1.23
CA GLN A 58 7.05 -5.10 -0.20
C GLN A 58 5.80 -5.87 -0.63
N ASP A 59 5.11 -6.49 0.32
CA ASP A 59 3.84 -7.15 0.02
C ASP A 59 2.66 -6.20 0.24
N VAL A 60 2.94 -4.94 0.52
CA VAL A 60 1.92 -3.93 0.74
C VAL A 60 2.03 -2.80 -0.28
N ILE A 61 3.23 -2.29 -0.51
CA ILE A 61 3.40 -1.19 -1.45
C ILE A 61 4.58 -1.47 -2.37
N GLU A 62 4.57 -0.77 -3.49
CA GLU A 62 5.72 -0.74 -4.37
C GLU A 62 5.86 0.69 -4.89
N ILE A 63 7.07 1.06 -5.24
CA ILE A 63 7.35 2.37 -5.77
C ILE A 63 7.62 2.22 -7.26
N LEU A 64 6.81 2.88 -8.07
CA LEU A 64 6.96 2.82 -9.52
C LEU A 64 7.54 4.12 -10.03
N PRO A 65 8.33 4.05 -11.12
CA PRO A 65 8.83 5.28 -11.71
C PRO A 65 7.66 6.05 -12.26
N GLU A 66 7.68 7.36 -12.11
CA GLU A 66 6.58 8.11 -12.58
C GLU A 66 6.62 8.14 -14.03
N LYS A 67 7.27 8.77 -14.75
CA LYS A 67 7.37 8.76 -16.11
C LYS A 67 8.75 8.59 -16.39
N PRO A 68 9.11 7.82 -17.26
CA PRO A 68 10.49 7.59 -17.55
C PRO A 68 11.03 8.89 -17.94
N PRO A 69 11.79 9.43 -17.21
CA PRO A 69 12.46 10.59 -17.57
C PRO A 69 13.49 10.18 -18.43
N ALA A 70 13.49 10.50 -19.32
CA ALA A 70 14.56 10.23 -20.11
C ALA A 70 15.75 10.50 -19.32
N LYS A 71 16.02 10.66 -18.87
CA LYS A 71 16.96 10.85 -18.23
C LYS A 71 17.45 10.59 -17.25
N LYS A 72 17.47 10.48 -16.93
CA LYS A 72 17.82 10.35 -16.15
C LYS A 72 18.36 10.00 -15.60
N LYS A 73 18.79 9.93 -15.62
CA LYS A 73 19.31 9.67 -15.19
C LYS A 73 19.76 9.56 -14.43
N GLY A 74 20.05 9.60 -14.32
CA GLY A 74 20.55 9.54 -13.79
C GLY A 74 20.80 9.46 -12.91
N ALA A 75 20.85 9.45 -12.89
CA ALA A 75 21.14 9.41 -12.23
C ALA A 75 21.31 9.05 -11.40
N ARG A 76 21.54 8.77 -11.23
CA ARG A 76 21.82 8.41 -10.58
C ARG A 76 22.12 8.24 -10.34
#